data_896e826da9dff749b0eb64257f78d3a1
#
_entry.id   896e826da9dff749b0eb64257f78d3a1
#
_cell.length_a   1.000
_cell.length_b   1.000
_cell.length_c   1.000
_cell.angle_alpha   90.00
_cell.angle_beta   90.00
_cell.angle_gamma   90.00
#
_symmetry.space_group_name_H-M   'P 1'
#
loop_
_entity.id
_entity.type
_entity.pdbx_description
1 polymer ?
#
loop_
_entity_poly.entity_id
_entity_poly.type
_entity_poly.pdbx_seq_one_letter_code
_entity_poly.pdbx_strand_id
1 'polypeptide(L)'
;MNILLTGGTGLIGRALCRRWQADGHRLWVWSRSPQRVAQLCGAEVKGVGSLQQLDAVALDAVVNLVGAPIADRPWTKARKSLLWDSRVRLTEELVEWLGRREQKPALLISGSAVGWYGDGGEHRLTEADQPVTADFASQLCNAWEERASEAAVLGIRVVLIRTGLVLARDGGFLQRLLPPFRLGLGGRLGNGRQWMPWIHIEDQIGLIDFLLRQPAASGPYNACAPTPVRNLEFTLSLSRCLHRPALLPVPAALLKPLLGELAGLLLGGQHAQPQRLQEEGYSFRFTDLDSALADLLTHP
;
A
#
# COMPACT_ATOMS: atom_id res chain seq x y z
N MET A 1 14.52 3.96 17.74
CA MET A 1 13.09 3.76 18.12
C MET A 1 12.78 2.28 18.23
N ASN A 2 11.80 1.95 19.06
CA ASN A 2 11.20 0.61 19.16
C ASN A 2 9.92 0.60 18.33
N ILE A 3 9.88 -0.14 17.21
CA ILE A 3 8.77 -0.08 16.26
C ILE A 3 8.14 -1.47 16.10
N LEU A 4 6.82 -1.54 16.25
CA LEU A 4 6.05 -2.72 15.91
C LEU A 4 5.51 -2.59 14.48
N LEU A 5 5.74 -3.62 13.65
CA LEU A 5 5.13 -3.73 12.33
C LEU A 5 4.13 -4.88 12.30
N THR A 6 2.95 -4.64 11.71
CA THR A 6 2.12 -5.70 11.15
C THR A 6 2.34 -5.75 9.63
N GLY A 7 2.20 -6.91 9.01
CA GLY A 7 2.50 -7.03 7.58
C GLY A 7 3.99 -6.88 7.22
N GLY A 8 4.90 -6.94 8.21
CA GLY A 8 6.35 -6.79 8.03
C GLY A 8 6.96 -7.78 7.02
N THR A 9 6.37 -8.97 6.84
CA THR A 9 6.82 -9.97 5.85
C THR A 9 6.31 -9.69 4.42
N GLY A 10 5.49 -8.67 4.21
CA GLY A 10 5.01 -8.22 2.90
C GLY A 10 6.05 -7.40 2.13
N LEU A 11 5.69 -6.95 0.93
CA LEU A 11 6.58 -6.18 0.04
C LEU A 11 7.11 -4.91 0.71
N ILE A 12 6.22 -4.02 1.14
CA ILE A 12 6.56 -2.75 1.80
C ILE A 12 7.22 -3.02 3.15
N GLY A 13 6.66 -3.94 3.94
CA GLY A 13 7.17 -4.26 5.29
C GLY A 13 8.62 -4.76 5.29
N ARG A 14 9.00 -5.63 4.35
CA ARG A 14 10.40 -6.09 4.21
C ARG A 14 11.35 -4.95 3.81
N ALA A 15 10.91 -4.06 2.94
CA ALA A 15 11.69 -2.91 2.55
C ALA A 15 11.91 -1.94 3.73
N LEU A 16 10.85 -1.66 4.52
CA LEU A 16 10.95 -0.89 5.75
C LEU A 16 11.86 -1.56 6.79
N CYS A 17 11.74 -2.87 7.00
CA CYS A 17 12.60 -3.59 7.93
C CYS A 17 14.08 -3.43 7.57
N ARG A 18 14.44 -3.57 6.30
CA ARG A 18 15.82 -3.36 5.83
C ARG A 18 16.31 -1.94 6.10
N ARG A 19 15.49 -0.94 5.75
CA ARG A 19 15.82 0.47 5.94
C ARG A 19 16.02 0.80 7.41
N TRP A 20 15.05 0.45 8.25
CA TRP A 20 15.05 0.83 9.66
C TRP A 20 16.05 0.04 10.52
N GLN A 21 16.44 -1.17 10.12
CA GLN A 21 17.59 -1.84 10.73
C GLN A 21 18.90 -1.08 10.45
N ALA A 22 19.10 -0.61 9.21
CA ALA A 22 20.27 0.19 8.86
C ALA A 22 20.30 1.52 9.63
N ASP A 23 19.14 2.08 9.95
CA ASP A 23 18.98 3.30 10.76
C ASP A 23 19.06 3.02 12.29
N GLY A 24 19.32 1.77 12.72
CA GLY A 24 19.49 1.38 14.12
C GLY A 24 18.21 1.26 14.94
N HIS A 25 17.03 1.12 14.29
CA HIS A 25 15.78 0.89 14.99
C HIS A 25 15.65 -0.57 15.47
N ARG A 26 14.98 -0.78 16.61
CA ARG A 26 14.59 -2.11 17.10
C ARG A 26 13.22 -2.44 16.57
N LEU A 27 13.10 -3.60 15.89
CA LEU A 27 11.90 -3.95 15.15
C LEU A 27 11.28 -5.24 15.68
N TRP A 28 9.96 -5.20 15.84
CA TRP A 28 9.12 -6.36 16.08
C TRP A 28 8.14 -6.51 14.93
N VAL A 29 7.91 -7.73 14.50
CA VAL A 29 6.90 -8.04 13.46
C VAL A 29 5.87 -9.00 14.03
N TRP A 30 4.64 -8.53 14.17
CA TRP A 30 3.53 -9.41 14.49
C TRP A 30 3.12 -10.21 13.26
N SER A 31 3.25 -11.52 13.34
CA SER A 31 3.09 -12.42 12.19
C SER A 31 2.48 -13.76 12.60
N ARG A 32 1.69 -14.34 11.71
CA ARG A 32 1.19 -15.73 11.81
C ARG A 32 2.31 -16.78 11.75
N SER A 33 3.48 -16.40 11.26
CA SER A 33 4.66 -17.27 11.16
C SER A 33 5.89 -16.53 11.71
N PRO A 34 5.95 -16.29 13.04
CA PRO A 34 7.00 -15.47 13.67
C PRO A 34 8.40 -16.02 13.44
N GLN A 35 8.54 -17.36 13.34
CA GLN A 35 9.81 -18.04 13.07
C GLN A 35 10.43 -17.69 11.71
N ARG A 36 9.62 -17.20 10.74
CA ARG A 36 10.11 -16.81 9.41
C ARG A 36 10.53 -15.34 9.33
N VAL A 37 10.25 -14.55 10.37
CA VAL A 37 10.45 -13.11 10.34
C VAL A 37 11.93 -12.77 10.19
N ALA A 38 12.81 -13.38 10.98
CA ALA A 38 14.25 -13.13 10.89
C ALA A 38 14.82 -13.42 9.49
N GLN A 39 14.36 -14.48 8.85
CA GLN A 39 14.78 -14.85 7.48
C GLN A 39 14.30 -13.84 6.43
N LEU A 40 13.07 -13.32 6.57
CA LEU A 40 12.42 -12.48 5.55
C LEU A 40 12.68 -10.97 5.73
N CYS A 41 12.85 -10.55 7.00
CA CYS A 41 12.91 -9.13 7.36
C CYS A 41 14.30 -8.70 7.83
N GLY A 42 15.19 -9.67 8.15
CA GLY A 42 16.54 -9.43 8.67
C GLY A 42 16.76 -10.08 10.04
N ALA A 43 17.98 -10.54 10.30
CA ALA A 43 18.31 -11.38 11.46
C ALA A 43 17.98 -10.73 12.82
N GLU A 44 18.08 -9.41 12.92
CA GLU A 44 17.82 -8.66 14.15
C GLU A 44 16.32 -8.32 14.37
N VAL A 45 15.44 -8.61 13.38
CA VAL A 45 14.00 -8.36 13.49
C VAL A 45 13.33 -9.48 14.28
N LYS A 46 12.65 -9.12 15.35
CA LYS A 46 11.99 -10.08 16.24
C LYS A 46 10.57 -10.41 15.73
N GLY A 47 10.31 -11.68 15.45
CA GLY A 47 8.97 -12.16 15.14
C GLY A 47 8.18 -12.44 16.42
N VAL A 48 6.93 -11.99 16.50
CA VAL A 48 5.99 -12.30 17.58
C VAL A 48 4.71 -12.91 17.03
N GLY A 49 4.19 -13.92 17.71
CA GLY A 49 2.97 -14.63 17.31
C GLY A 49 1.70 -14.01 17.91
N SER A 50 1.84 -13.28 19.01
CA SER A 50 0.73 -12.57 19.67
C SER A 50 1.21 -11.21 20.19
N LEU A 51 0.28 -10.26 20.32
CA LEU A 51 0.55 -8.92 20.82
C LEU A 51 0.94 -8.91 22.30
N GLN A 52 0.42 -9.84 23.10
CA GLN A 52 0.73 -10.00 24.52
C GLN A 52 2.22 -10.22 24.79
N GLN A 53 2.96 -10.80 23.85
CA GLN A 53 4.42 -10.95 23.97
C GLN A 53 5.16 -9.61 24.02
N LEU A 54 4.46 -8.51 23.69
CA LEU A 54 5.01 -7.14 23.67
C LEU A 54 4.51 -6.26 24.82
N ASP A 55 3.73 -6.79 25.77
CA ASP A 55 3.13 -5.99 26.85
C ASP A 55 4.18 -5.23 27.68
N ALA A 56 5.35 -5.84 27.91
CA ALA A 56 6.46 -5.22 28.64
C ALA A 56 7.43 -4.40 27.75
N VAL A 57 7.20 -4.34 26.42
CA VAL A 57 8.07 -3.61 25.49
C VAL A 57 7.61 -2.17 25.35
N ALA A 58 8.42 -1.19 25.72
CA ALA A 58 8.12 0.22 25.42
C ALA A 58 8.23 0.45 23.90
N LEU A 59 7.11 0.67 23.24
CA LEU A 59 7.01 0.96 21.81
C LEU A 59 6.91 2.47 21.58
N ASP A 60 7.71 2.99 20.63
CA ASP A 60 7.63 4.38 20.20
C ASP A 60 6.59 4.59 19.10
N ALA A 61 6.48 3.61 18.19
CA ALA A 61 5.55 3.66 17.06
C ALA A 61 5.03 2.27 16.67
N VAL A 62 3.86 2.25 16.06
CA VAL A 62 3.27 1.06 15.41
C VAL A 62 3.00 1.37 13.96
N VAL A 63 3.37 0.44 13.07
CA VAL A 63 3.11 0.55 11.62
C VAL A 63 2.29 -0.66 11.17
N ASN A 64 1.03 -0.42 10.86
CA ASN A 64 0.05 -1.43 10.51
C ASN A 64 -0.12 -1.52 8.99
N LEU A 65 0.61 -2.44 8.34
CA LEU A 65 0.54 -2.68 6.89
C LEU A 65 -0.07 -4.04 6.54
N VAL A 66 -0.77 -4.65 7.49
CA VAL A 66 -1.33 -5.98 7.27
C VAL A 66 -2.47 -5.95 6.26
N GLY A 67 -2.53 -6.97 5.42
CA GLY A 67 -3.64 -7.18 4.50
C GLY A 67 -3.36 -8.35 3.57
N ALA A 68 -4.35 -9.19 3.33
CA ALA A 68 -4.28 -10.20 2.28
C ALA A 68 -4.19 -9.50 0.91
N PRO A 69 -3.46 -10.08 -0.09
CA PRO A 69 -3.36 -9.48 -1.42
C PRO A 69 -4.74 -9.22 -2.03
N ILE A 70 -4.99 -7.98 -2.49
CA ILE A 70 -6.32 -7.54 -2.93
C ILE A 70 -6.70 -8.10 -4.32
N ALA A 71 -5.72 -8.26 -5.20
CA ALA A 71 -5.93 -8.54 -6.62
C ALA A 71 -5.35 -9.89 -7.09
N ASP A 72 -5.14 -10.86 -6.19
CA ASP A 72 -4.61 -12.18 -6.54
C ASP A 72 -5.68 -13.19 -6.98
N ARG A 73 -6.93 -12.99 -6.61
CA ARG A 73 -8.05 -13.87 -6.89
C ARG A 73 -9.35 -13.07 -7.05
N PRO A 74 -10.36 -13.58 -7.80
CA PRO A 74 -11.69 -12.98 -7.89
C PRO A 74 -12.34 -12.80 -6.51
N TRP A 75 -13.15 -11.77 -6.36
CA TRP A 75 -13.79 -11.41 -5.09
C TRP A 75 -15.07 -12.22 -4.84
N THR A 76 -14.94 -13.48 -4.47
CA THR A 76 -16.03 -14.28 -3.92
C THR A 76 -16.40 -13.78 -2.52
N LYS A 77 -17.57 -14.22 -2.00
CA LYS A 77 -17.98 -13.90 -0.61
C LYS A 77 -16.89 -14.27 0.42
N ALA A 78 -16.33 -15.47 0.31
CA ALA A 78 -15.25 -15.93 1.19
C ALA A 78 -13.97 -15.08 1.04
N ARG A 79 -13.65 -14.66 -0.21
CA ARG A 79 -12.49 -13.80 -0.44
C ARG A 79 -12.69 -12.40 0.14
N LYS A 80 -13.88 -11.81 0.00
CA LYS A 80 -14.23 -10.53 0.61
C LYS A 80 -14.14 -10.59 2.14
N SER A 81 -14.64 -11.67 2.76
CA SER A 81 -14.50 -11.87 4.21
C SER A 81 -13.04 -11.91 4.63
N LEU A 82 -12.18 -12.67 3.91
CA LEU A 82 -10.74 -12.72 4.19
C LEU A 82 -10.06 -11.35 4.06
N LEU A 83 -10.42 -10.58 3.02
CA LEU A 83 -9.89 -9.23 2.80
C LEU A 83 -10.29 -8.29 3.94
N TRP A 84 -11.53 -8.40 4.41
CA TRP A 84 -12.07 -7.64 5.53
C TRP A 84 -11.37 -8.01 6.84
N ASP A 85 -11.35 -9.30 7.17
CA ASP A 85 -10.76 -9.80 8.41
C ASP A 85 -9.28 -9.46 8.52
N SER A 86 -8.54 -9.58 7.41
CA SER A 86 -7.11 -9.30 7.38
C SER A 86 -6.76 -7.81 7.52
N ARG A 87 -7.73 -6.89 7.46
CA ARG A 87 -7.53 -5.45 7.62
C ARG A 87 -8.32 -4.90 8.79
N VAL A 88 -9.65 -4.97 8.71
CA VAL A 88 -10.55 -4.33 9.66
C VAL A 88 -10.46 -4.98 11.03
N ARG A 89 -10.72 -6.31 11.12
CA ARG A 89 -10.69 -7.02 12.41
C ARG A 89 -9.31 -7.05 13.04
N LEU A 90 -8.27 -7.23 12.23
CA LEU A 90 -6.90 -7.24 12.76
C LEU A 90 -6.49 -5.85 13.27
N THR A 91 -6.95 -4.78 12.61
CA THR A 91 -6.72 -3.40 13.11
C THR A 91 -7.51 -3.13 14.38
N GLU A 92 -8.75 -3.63 14.48
CA GLU A 92 -9.55 -3.58 15.71
C GLU A 92 -8.82 -4.28 16.87
N GLU A 93 -8.35 -5.52 16.68
CA GLU A 93 -7.55 -6.26 17.69
C GLU A 93 -6.29 -5.46 18.11
N LEU A 94 -5.61 -4.85 17.15
CA LEU A 94 -4.43 -4.03 17.41
C LEU A 94 -4.79 -2.80 18.27
N VAL A 95 -5.83 -2.07 17.91
CA VAL A 95 -6.25 -0.84 18.63
C VAL A 95 -6.77 -1.17 20.03
N GLU A 96 -7.54 -2.25 20.18
CA GLU A 96 -7.97 -2.74 21.49
C GLU A 96 -6.77 -3.11 22.39
N TRP A 97 -5.77 -3.79 21.83
CA TRP A 97 -4.55 -4.10 22.56
C TRP A 97 -3.79 -2.84 22.97
N LEU A 98 -3.66 -1.85 22.07
CA LEU A 98 -3.06 -0.55 22.39
C LEU A 98 -3.81 0.17 23.53
N GLY A 99 -5.13 0.06 23.57
CA GLY A 99 -5.97 0.63 24.64
C GLY A 99 -5.68 0.06 26.03
N ARG A 100 -5.30 -1.21 26.12
CA ARG A 100 -5.02 -1.92 27.39
C ARG A 100 -3.61 -1.65 27.93
N ARG A 101 -2.72 -1.05 27.10
CA ARG A 101 -1.33 -0.78 27.49
C ARG A 101 -1.24 0.39 28.46
N GLU A 102 -0.41 0.27 29.49
CA GLU A 102 -0.03 1.40 30.35
C GLU A 102 0.78 2.45 29.57
N GLN A 103 1.80 1.99 28.83
CA GLN A 103 2.62 2.83 27.98
C GLN A 103 2.20 2.69 26.53
N LYS A 104 1.50 3.69 26.01
CA LYS A 104 1.04 3.73 24.63
C LYS A 104 2.13 4.31 23.72
N PRO A 105 2.25 3.81 22.47
CA PRO A 105 3.15 4.42 21.50
C PRO A 105 2.65 5.83 21.13
N ALA A 106 3.55 6.71 20.76
CA ALA A 106 3.20 8.07 20.35
C ALA A 106 2.49 8.11 18.98
N LEU A 107 2.65 7.06 18.15
CA LEU A 107 2.22 7.05 16.75
C LEU A 107 1.70 5.68 16.31
N LEU A 108 0.59 5.72 15.58
CA LEU A 108 0.11 4.63 14.72
C LEU A 108 0.09 5.12 13.26
N ILE A 109 0.92 4.50 12.39
CA ILE A 109 0.77 4.63 10.95
C ILE A 109 -0.02 3.42 10.46
N SER A 110 -1.19 3.61 9.91
CA SER A 110 -2.03 2.53 9.37
C SER A 110 -2.11 2.61 7.85
N GLY A 111 -1.96 1.46 7.21
CA GLY A 111 -2.23 1.31 5.79
C GLY A 111 -3.70 1.59 5.47
N SER A 112 -3.90 2.08 4.27
CA SER A 112 -5.13 2.22 3.52
C SER A 112 -4.77 2.09 2.04
N ALA A 113 -5.66 2.43 1.13
CA ALA A 113 -5.38 2.48 -0.29
C ALA A 113 -6.17 3.62 -0.97
N VAL A 114 -5.68 4.10 -2.11
CA VAL A 114 -6.41 5.06 -2.96
C VAL A 114 -7.78 4.53 -3.41
N GLY A 115 -8.00 3.22 -3.34
CA GLY A 115 -9.33 2.61 -3.50
C GLY A 115 -10.38 3.13 -2.53
N TRP A 116 -9.99 3.84 -1.47
CA TRP A 116 -10.89 4.58 -0.57
C TRP A 116 -11.82 5.53 -1.33
N TYR A 117 -11.32 6.16 -2.40
CA TYR A 117 -12.10 7.08 -3.22
C TYR A 117 -13.13 6.37 -4.12
N GLY A 118 -12.97 5.05 -4.35
CA GLY A 118 -13.71 4.32 -5.38
C GLY A 118 -13.24 4.69 -6.79
N ASP A 119 -14.08 4.50 -7.82
CA ASP A 119 -13.77 4.97 -9.18
C ASP A 119 -14.00 6.47 -9.28
N GLY A 120 -12.92 7.23 -9.39
CA GLY A 120 -12.93 8.69 -9.44
C GLY A 120 -13.14 9.27 -10.84
N GLY A 121 -13.13 8.44 -11.90
CA GLY A 121 -13.21 8.91 -13.28
C GLY A 121 -12.14 9.94 -13.60
N GLU A 122 -12.54 11.14 -14.02
CA GLU A 122 -11.64 12.26 -14.36
C GLU A 122 -11.38 13.21 -13.17
N HIS A 123 -12.04 13.02 -12.02
CA HIS A 123 -11.88 13.91 -10.87
C HIS A 123 -10.46 13.82 -10.31
N ARG A 124 -9.83 14.97 -10.13
CA ARG A 124 -8.58 15.07 -9.38
C ARG A 124 -8.91 14.90 -7.89
N LEU A 125 -8.26 13.93 -7.26
CA LEU A 125 -8.55 13.50 -5.89
C LEU A 125 -7.37 13.82 -4.98
N THR A 126 -7.64 14.56 -3.93
CA THR A 126 -6.70 14.93 -2.87
C THR A 126 -7.16 14.34 -1.54
N GLU A 127 -6.38 14.49 -0.49
CA GLU A 127 -6.73 14.00 0.83
C GLU A 127 -7.95 14.71 1.45
N ALA A 128 -8.33 15.90 0.92
CA ALA A 128 -9.50 16.66 1.36
C ALA A 128 -10.82 16.17 0.72
N ASP A 129 -10.73 15.38 -0.36
CA ASP A 129 -11.92 14.91 -1.08
C ASP A 129 -12.59 13.72 -0.37
N GLN A 130 -13.89 13.55 -0.65
CA GLN A 130 -14.70 12.43 -0.19
C GLN A 130 -14.73 11.30 -1.22
N PRO A 131 -15.12 10.06 -0.83
CA PRO A 131 -15.33 8.97 -1.77
C PRO A 131 -16.31 9.35 -2.89
N VAL A 132 -15.93 9.06 -4.15
CA VAL A 132 -16.77 9.32 -5.32
C VAL A 132 -17.78 8.19 -5.54
N THR A 133 -17.35 6.93 -5.32
CA THR A 133 -18.19 5.75 -5.42
C THR A 133 -17.97 4.83 -4.23
N ALA A 134 -19.04 4.18 -3.77
CA ALA A 134 -19.02 3.28 -2.62
C ALA A 134 -18.99 1.81 -3.06
N ASP A 135 -17.97 1.40 -3.79
CA ASP A 135 -17.73 -0.01 -4.11
C ASP A 135 -17.14 -0.79 -2.92
N PHE A 136 -16.89 -2.10 -3.11
CA PHE A 136 -16.32 -2.92 -2.04
C PHE A 136 -14.94 -2.45 -1.58
N ALA A 137 -14.09 -1.95 -2.49
CA ALA A 137 -12.76 -1.48 -2.14
C ALA A 137 -12.83 -0.18 -1.30
N SER A 138 -13.72 0.74 -1.68
CA SER A 138 -13.99 1.97 -0.93
C SER A 138 -14.53 1.66 0.48
N GLN A 139 -15.54 0.78 0.57
CA GLN A 139 -16.13 0.37 1.86
C GLN A 139 -15.08 -0.30 2.77
N LEU A 140 -14.25 -1.19 2.21
CA LEU A 140 -13.17 -1.86 2.94
C LEU A 140 -12.14 -0.87 3.49
N CYS A 141 -11.69 0.07 2.65
CA CYS A 141 -10.71 1.09 3.05
C CYS A 141 -11.30 2.04 4.11
N ASN A 142 -12.56 2.46 3.94
CA ASN A 142 -13.24 3.32 4.90
C ASN A 142 -13.33 2.65 6.28
N ALA A 143 -13.83 1.42 6.35
CA ALA A 143 -13.90 0.68 7.61
C ALA A 143 -12.51 0.45 8.23
N TRP A 144 -11.48 0.25 7.41
CA TRP A 144 -10.11 0.09 7.89
C TRP A 144 -9.57 1.40 8.49
N GLU A 145 -9.78 2.54 7.82
CA GLU A 145 -9.41 3.87 8.33
C GLU A 145 -10.16 4.23 9.62
N GLU A 146 -11.46 3.91 9.69
CA GLU A 146 -12.28 4.12 10.89
C GLU A 146 -11.70 3.38 12.11
N ARG A 147 -11.40 2.09 11.97
CA ARG A 147 -10.80 1.31 13.06
C ARG A 147 -9.44 1.82 13.49
N ALA A 148 -8.59 2.21 12.55
CA ALA A 148 -7.29 2.79 12.89
C ALA A 148 -7.43 4.14 13.61
N SER A 149 -8.41 4.95 13.22
CA SER A 149 -8.66 6.28 13.78
C SER A 149 -9.13 6.24 15.23
N GLU A 150 -9.73 5.13 15.69
CA GLU A 150 -10.11 4.94 17.09
C GLU A 150 -8.90 5.05 18.06
N ALA A 151 -7.68 4.78 17.56
CA ALA A 151 -6.47 4.96 18.37
C ALA A 151 -6.25 6.42 18.81
N ALA A 152 -6.82 7.39 18.09
CA ALA A 152 -6.71 8.82 18.44
C ALA A 152 -7.37 9.12 19.81
N VAL A 153 -8.47 8.45 20.16
CA VAL A 153 -9.13 8.58 21.46
C VAL A 153 -8.24 8.13 22.63
N LEU A 154 -7.25 7.28 22.32
CA LEU A 154 -6.25 6.81 23.28
C LEU A 154 -5.07 7.78 23.47
N GLY A 155 -5.08 8.93 22.80
CA GLY A 155 -3.99 9.91 22.78
C GLY A 155 -2.83 9.52 21.81
N ILE A 156 -3.05 8.56 20.93
CA ILE A 156 -2.07 8.12 19.92
C ILE A 156 -2.29 8.92 18.64
N ARG A 157 -1.23 9.53 18.12
CA ARG A 157 -1.29 10.21 16.81
C ARG A 157 -1.50 9.17 15.70
N VAL A 158 -2.49 9.37 14.84
CA VAL A 158 -2.84 8.43 13.77
C VAL A 158 -2.55 9.04 12.41
N VAL A 159 -1.82 8.30 11.58
CA VAL A 159 -1.54 8.60 10.18
C VAL A 159 -2.09 7.47 9.31
N LEU A 160 -2.84 7.81 8.26
CA LEU A 160 -3.47 6.87 7.36
C LEU A 160 -2.80 6.96 5.98
N ILE A 161 -2.26 5.86 5.46
CA ILE A 161 -1.52 5.84 4.19
C ILE A 161 -2.40 5.27 3.09
N ARG A 162 -3.03 6.11 2.27
CA ARG A 162 -3.79 5.71 1.08
C ARG A 162 -2.83 5.35 -0.05
N THR A 163 -2.36 4.11 -0.03
CA THR A 163 -1.34 3.61 -0.95
C THR A 163 -1.90 3.40 -2.35
N GLY A 164 -1.18 3.91 -3.35
CA GLY A 164 -1.43 3.66 -4.77
C GLY A 164 -0.88 2.33 -5.27
N LEU A 165 -0.56 2.25 -6.55
CA LEU A 165 0.04 1.09 -7.18
C LEU A 165 1.55 1.06 -6.93
N VAL A 166 2.00 0.30 -5.95
CA VAL A 166 3.42 0.20 -5.60
C VAL A 166 4.17 -0.55 -6.69
N LEU A 167 5.13 0.13 -7.31
CA LEU A 167 6.06 -0.44 -8.27
C LEU A 167 7.32 -0.91 -7.55
N ALA A 168 7.61 -2.19 -7.67
CA ALA A 168 8.79 -2.81 -7.10
C ALA A 168 9.25 -3.97 -7.99
N ARG A 169 10.56 -4.22 -7.98
CA ARG A 169 11.18 -5.31 -8.75
C ARG A 169 10.71 -6.69 -8.29
N ASP A 170 10.71 -6.91 -6.97
CA ASP A 170 10.57 -8.22 -6.35
C ASP A 170 9.17 -8.52 -5.84
N GLY A 171 8.14 -7.90 -6.42
CA GLY A 171 6.77 -8.15 -5.98
C GLY A 171 5.73 -7.15 -6.47
N GLY A 172 4.52 -7.29 -5.94
CA GLY A 172 3.43 -6.37 -6.17
C GLY A 172 2.83 -6.42 -7.56
N PHE A 173 2.32 -5.27 -7.99
CA PHE A 173 1.61 -5.11 -9.27
C PHE A 173 2.52 -5.35 -10.48
N LEU A 174 3.72 -4.74 -10.47
CA LEU A 174 4.64 -4.78 -11.61
C LEU A 174 5.07 -6.23 -11.93
N GLN A 175 5.43 -7.01 -10.90
CA GLN A 175 5.86 -8.40 -11.09
C GLN A 175 4.82 -9.26 -11.83
N ARG A 176 3.53 -8.97 -11.66
CA ARG A 176 2.44 -9.69 -12.34
C ARG A 176 2.29 -9.29 -13.81
N LEU A 177 2.65 -8.07 -14.16
CA LEU A 177 2.60 -7.57 -15.54
C LEU A 177 3.79 -8.03 -16.36
N LEU A 178 4.96 -8.22 -15.75
CA LEU A 178 6.20 -8.51 -16.47
C LEU A 178 6.12 -9.76 -17.38
N PRO A 179 5.57 -10.93 -16.97
CA PRO A 179 5.55 -12.12 -17.82
C PRO A 179 4.88 -11.89 -19.18
N PRO A 180 3.61 -11.42 -19.27
CA PRO A 180 2.99 -11.18 -20.58
C PRO A 180 3.70 -10.08 -21.36
N PHE A 181 4.20 -9.01 -20.71
CA PHE A 181 4.90 -7.95 -21.42
C PHE A 181 6.24 -8.42 -22.00
N ARG A 182 7.01 -9.22 -21.26
CA ARG A 182 8.28 -9.81 -21.75
C ARG A 182 8.08 -10.72 -22.96
N LEU A 183 6.93 -11.37 -23.07
CA LEU A 183 6.55 -12.20 -24.19
C LEU A 183 5.98 -11.39 -25.38
N GLY A 184 5.87 -10.05 -25.27
CA GLY A 184 5.25 -9.22 -26.30
C GLY A 184 3.72 -9.33 -26.35
N LEU A 185 3.11 -9.96 -25.35
CA LEU A 185 1.65 -10.15 -25.22
C LEU A 185 1.00 -9.08 -24.35
N GLY A 186 1.74 -8.05 -23.96
CA GLY A 186 1.24 -6.94 -23.17
C GLY A 186 0.23 -6.07 -23.93
N GLY A 187 -0.58 -5.32 -23.18
CA GLY A 187 -1.52 -4.37 -23.75
C GLY A 187 -2.34 -3.64 -22.68
N ARG A 188 -3.06 -2.62 -23.15
CA ARG A 188 -3.94 -1.83 -22.29
C ARG A 188 -5.12 -2.66 -21.79
N LEU A 189 -5.62 -2.31 -20.61
CA LEU A 189 -6.83 -2.89 -20.04
C LEU A 189 -8.05 -2.03 -20.42
N GLY A 190 -9.08 -2.66 -21.00
CA GLY A 190 -10.26 -1.95 -21.45
C GLY A 190 -9.92 -0.87 -22.49
N ASN A 191 -10.42 0.34 -22.27
CA ASN A 191 -10.12 1.51 -23.13
C ASN A 191 -8.78 2.19 -22.80
N GLY A 192 -8.13 1.81 -21.69
CA GLY A 192 -6.84 2.37 -21.26
C GLY A 192 -6.90 3.79 -20.68
N ARG A 193 -8.11 4.34 -20.42
CA ARG A 193 -8.28 5.73 -19.95
C ARG A 193 -8.26 5.85 -18.44
N GLN A 194 -8.41 4.75 -17.69
CA GLN A 194 -8.39 4.76 -16.23
C GLN A 194 -7.04 5.25 -15.70
N TRP A 195 -7.12 6.06 -14.64
CA TRP A 195 -5.94 6.59 -13.96
C TRP A 195 -5.27 5.52 -13.11
N MET A 196 -3.94 5.54 -13.09
CA MET A 196 -3.09 4.64 -12.33
C MET A 196 -2.19 5.48 -11.39
N PRO A 197 -2.62 5.71 -10.16
CA PRO A 197 -1.81 6.41 -9.15
C PRO A 197 -0.70 5.47 -8.67
N TRP A 198 0.41 5.45 -9.37
CA TRP A 198 1.59 4.63 -9.08
C TRP A 198 2.50 5.29 -8.05
N ILE A 199 3.33 4.50 -7.38
CA ILE A 199 4.43 4.97 -6.54
C ILE A 199 5.59 4.00 -6.61
N HIS A 200 6.82 4.51 -6.65
CA HIS A 200 8.02 3.68 -6.55
C HIS A 200 8.19 3.18 -5.11
N ILE A 201 8.70 1.95 -4.94
CA ILE A 201 8.89 1.36 -3.61
C ILE A 201 9.78 2.22 -2.71
N GLU A 202 10.83 2.85 -3.24
CA GLU A 202 11.71 3.74 -2.48
C GLU A 202 10.96 4.98 -1.94
N ASP A 203 10.06 5.58 -2.73
CA ASP A 203 9.22 6.66 -2.26
C ASP A 203 8.16 6.18 -1.28
N GLN A 204 7.61 4.97 -1.47
CA GLN A 204 6.67 4.39 -0.52
C GLN A 204 7.28 4.20 0.88
N ILE A 205 8.52 3.70 0.97
CA ILE A 205 9.20 3.56 2.26
C ILE A 205 9.72 4.92 2.78
N GLY A 206 10.16 5.80 1.88
CA GLY A 206 10.64 7.13 2.21
C GLY A 206 9.56 8.01 2.84
N LEU A 207 8.35 8.02 2.27
CA LEU A 207 7.23 8.78 2.84
C LEU A 207 6.77 8.23 4.20
N ILE A 208 6.80 6.90 4.40
CA ILE A 208 6.48 6.31 5.71
C ILE A 208 7.51 6.73 6.75
N ASP A 209 8.79 6.71 6.39
CA ASP A 209 9.87 7.18 7.27
C ASP A 209 9.76 8.70 7.55
N PHE A 210 9.43 9.49 6.54
CA PHE A 210 9.16 10.93 6.68
C PHE A 210 8.03 11.19 7.69
N LEU A 211 6.87 10.54 7.52
CA LEU A 211 5.72 10.69 8.40
C LEU A 211 5.95 10.14 9.81
N LEU A 212 6.81 9.13 9.96
CA LEU A 212 7.27 8.64 11.26
C LEU A 212 7.97 9.75 12.05
N ARG A 213 8.75 10.57 11.38
CA ARG A 213 9.58 11.64 11.97
C ARG A 213 8.87 13.00 12.08
N GLN A 214 7.70 13.18 11.44
CA GLN A 214 6.94 14.44 11.44
C GLN A 214 5.93 14.47 12.60
N PRO A 215 6.17 15.28 13.68
CA PRO A 215 5.29 15.27 14.85
C PRO A 215 3.88 15.81 14.56
N ALA A 216 3.74 16.71 13.59
CA ALA A 216 2.48 17.33 13.20
C ALA A 216 1.64 16.47 12.24
N ALA A 217 2.23 15.46 11.61
CA ALA A 217 1.53 14.63 10.62
C ALA A 217 0.41 13.80 11.29
N SER A 218 -0.83 13.91 10.78
CA SER A 218 -1.99 13.15 11.24
C SER A 218 -3.04 13.04 10.14
N GLY A 219 -3.94 12.04 10.24
CA GLY A 219 -4.99 11.82 9.23
C GLY A 219 -4.47 11.21 7.92
N PRO A 220 -5.23 11.34 6.80
CA PRO A 220 -4.93 10.67 5.55
C PRO A 220 -3.82 11.33 4.73
N TYR A 221 -3.02 10.50 4.04
CA TYR A 221 -2.01 10.88 3.05
C TYR A 221 -2.09 9.97 1.83
N ASN A 222 -2.15 10.55 0.65
CA ASN A 222 -2.10 9.83 -0.61
C ASN A 222 -0.64 9.42 -0.91
N ALA A 223 -0.34 8.14 -0.81
CA ALA A 223 0.94 7.57 -1.15
C ALA A 223 0.98 7.18 -2.63
N CYS A 224 1.13 8.17 -3.49
CA CYS A 224 1.26 8.05 -4.94
C CYS A 224 2.27 9.09 -5.47
N ALA A 225 2.83 8.83 -6.64
CA ALA A 225 3.70 9.81 -7.31
C ALA A 225 2.91 11.07 -7.71
N PRO A 226 3.56 12.24 -7.80
CA PRO A 226 2.92 13.51 -8.17
C PRO A 226 2.27 13.50 -9.56
N THR A 227 2.74 12.62 -10.44
CA THR A 227 2.29 12.51 -11.84
C THR A 227 1.63 11.16 -12.08
N PRO A 228 0.35 10.98 -11.70
CA PRO A 228 -0.38 9.79 -12.07
C PRO A 228 -0.54 9.72 -13.59
N VAL A 229 -0.56 8.52 -14.13
CA VAL A 229 -0.67 8.27 -15.58
C VAL A 229 -1.92 7.49 -15.90
N ARG A 230 -2.34 7.47 -17.17
CA ARG A 230 -3.40 6.57 -17.63
C ARG A 230 -2.85 5.18 -17.90
N ASN A 231 -3.72 4.17 -17.87
CA ASN A 231 -3.32 2.79 -18.15
C ASN A 231 -2.66 2.63 -19.53
N LEU A 232 -3.12 3.37 -20.55
CA LEU A 232 -2.47 3.37 -21.86
C LEU A 232 -1.03 3.91 -21.78
N GLU A 233 -0.81 5.01 -21.08
CA GLU A 233 0.52 5.61 -20.89
C GLU A 233 1.43 4.66 -20.12
N PHE A 234 0.93 4.06 -19.04
CA PHE A 234 1.65 3.04 -18.27
C PHE A 234 2.06 1.85 -19.16
N THR A 235 1.13 1.37 -20.00
CA THR A 235 1.37 0.27 -20.95
C THR A 235 2.46 0.60 -21.93
N LEU A 236 2.44 1.81 -22.51
CA LEU A 236 3.44 2.26 -23.47
C LEU A 236 4.81 2.47 -22.80
N SER A 237 4.87 3.04 -21.61
CA SER A 237 6.11 3.22 -20.85
C SER A 237 6.76 1.87 -20.51
N LEU A 238 5.96 0.91 -20.02
CA LEU A 238 6.45 -0.44 -19.71
C LEU A 238 6.93 -1.17 -20.98
N SER A 239 6.21 -1.01 -22.10
CA SER A 239 6.58 -1.55 -23.41
C SER A 239 7.93 -1.02 -23.89
N ARG A 240 8.14 0.30 -23.82
CA ARG A 240 9.42 0.95 -24.16
C ARG A 240 10.56 0.46 -23.28
N CYS A 241 10.36 0.44 -21.96
CA CYS A 241 11.37 0.01 -21.00
C CYS A 241 11.80 -1.45 -21.21
N LEU A 242 10.88 -2.33 -21.58
CA LEU A 242 11.17 -3.75 -21.85
C LEU A 242 11.63 -4.03 -23.29
N HIS A 243 11.60 -3.04 -24.18
CA HIS A 243 11.87 -3.21 -25.62
C HIS A 243 10.98 -4.32 -26.24
N ARG A 244 9.70 -4.36 -25.85
CA ARG A 244 8.70 -5.33 -26.30
C ARG A 244 7.42 -4.64 -26.73
N PRO A 245 6.77 -5.10 -27.83
CA PRO A 245 5.48 -4.54 -28.21
C PRO A 245 4.40 -4.80 -27.16
N ALA A 246 3.43 -3.88 -27.06
CA ALA A 246 2.26 -4.03 -26.18
C ALA A 246 0.98 -3.71 -26.97
N LEU A 247 0.72 -4.53 -27.99
CA LEU A 247 -0.32 -4.31 -28.99
C LEU A 247 -1.63 -5.07 -28.71
N LEU A 248 -1.65 -5.96 -27.72
CA LEU A 248 -2.79 -6.84 -27.45
C LEU A 248 -3.67 -6.28 -26.32
N PRO A 249 -4.70 -5.45 -26.62
CA PRO A 249 -5.58 -4.94 -25.58
C PRO A 249 -6.37 -6.08 -24.95
N VAL A 250 -6.57 -6.00 -23.63
CA VAL A 250 -7.47 -6.91 -22.91
C VAL A 250 -8.85 -6.26 -22.81
N PRO A 251 -9.85 -6.69 -23.60
CA PRO A 251 -11.16 -6.07 -23.58
C PRO A 251 -11.86 -6.17 -22.21
N ALA A 252 -12.56 -5.11 -21.81
CA ALA A 252 -13.36 -5.10 -20.57
C ALA A 252 -14.41 -6.23 -20.56
N ALA A 253 -14.94 -6.59 -21.72
CA ALA A 253 -15.90 -7.68 -21.89
C ALA A 253 -15.33 -9.06 -21.51
N LEU A 254 -14.01 -9.26 -21.56
CA LEU A 254 -13.35 -10.47 -21.10
C LEU A 254 -13.01 -10.39 -19.61
N LEU A 255 -12.62 -9.22 -19.10
CA LEU A 255 -12.23 -9.05 -17.69
C LEU A 255 -13.42 -9.20 -16.74
N LYS A 256 -14.59 -8.64 -17.09
CA LYS A 256 -15.77 -8.65 -16.22
C LYS A 256 -16.25 -10.07 -15.87
N PRO A 257 -16.49 -11.00 -16.81
CA PRO A 257 -16.92 -12.35 -16.46
C PRO A 257 -15.85 -13.20 -15.76
N LEU A 258 -14.55 -12.96 -16.05
CA LEU A 258 -13.45 -13.71 -15.44
C LEU A 258 -13.15 -13.27 -14.00
N LEU A 259 -13.25 -11.98 -13.72
CA LEU A 259 -12.80 -11.40 -12.44
C LEU A 259 -13.97 -10.91 -11.58
N GLY A 260 -15.20 -10.85 -12.11
CA GLY A 260 -16.34 -10.33 -11.39
C GLY A 260 -16.11 -8.88 -10.91
N GLU A 261 -16.44 -8.61 -9.67
CA GLU A 261 -16.26 -7.27 -9.06
C GLU A 261 -14.80 -6.78 -9.05
N LEU A 262 -13.81 -7.69 -9.00
CA LEU A 262 -12.39 -7.32 -9.09
C LEU A 262 -12.06 -6.60 -10.41
N ALA A 263 -12.83 -6.85 -11.48
CA ALA A 263 -12.64 -6.13 -12.75
C ALA A 263 -12.83 -4.61 -12.58
N GLY A 264 -13.67 -4.17 -11.65
CA GLY A 264 -13.85 -2.75 -11.31
C GLY A 264 -12.54 -2.09 -10.86
N LEU A 265 -11.74 -2.78 -10.05
CA LEU A 265 -10.44 -2.30 -9.58
C LEU A 265 -9.42 -2.11 -10.74
N LEU A 266 -9.56 -2.88 -11.82
CA LEU A 266 -8.65 -2.82 -12.97
C LEU A 266 -9.12 -1.87 -14.07
N LEU A 267 -10.42 -1.63 -14.17
CA LEU A 267 -11.06 -0.84 -15.23
C LEU A 267 -11.46 0.56 -14.76
N GLY A 268 -11.63 0.75 -13.46
CA GLY A 268 -11.75 2.05 -12.81
C GLY A 268 -10.38 2.60 -12.40
N GLY A 269 -10.33 3.82 -11.91
CA GLY A 269 -9.09 4.45 -11.49
C GLY A 269 -9.29 5.69 -10.63
N GLN A 270 -8.20 6.15 -10.04
CA GLN A 270 -8.18 7.34 -9.20
C GLN A 270 -7.12 8.30 -9.73
N HIS A 271 -7.52 9.52 -10.08
CA HIS A 271 -6.60 10.61 -10.39
C HIS A 271 -6.09 11.22 -9.06
N ALA A 272 -5.51 10.37 -8.20
CA ALA A 272 -5.06 10.77 -6.87
C ALA A 272 -3.76 11.59 -6.95
N GLN A 273 -3.68 12.61 -6.08
CA GLN A 273 -2.54 13.52 -5.93
C GLN A 273 -2.04 13.47 -4.48
N PRO A 274 -0.72 13.44 -4.25
CA PRO A 274 -0.13 13.44 -2.90
C PRO A 274 0.00 14.88 -2.37
N GLN A 275 -1.12 15.62 -2.30
CA GLN A 275 -1.09 17.07 -2.06
C GLN A 275 -0.45 17.37 -0.70
N ARG A 276 -0.87 16.71 0.35
CA ARG A 276 -0.34 16.94 1.70
C ARG A 276 1.16 16.63 1.82
N LEU A 277 1.62 15.54 1.21
CA LEU A 277 3.06 15.21 1.21
C LEU A 277 3.88 16.30 0.53
N GLN A 278 3.38 16.87 -0.58
CA GLN A 278 4.06 17.96 -1.28
C GLN A 278 4.05 19.25 -0.45
N GLU A 279 2.92 19.63 0.15
CA GLU A 279 2.77 20.82 1.00
C GLU A 279 3.63 20.72 2.27
N GLU A 280 3.78 19.54 2.83
CA GLU A 280 4.61 19.28 4.02
C GLU A 280 6.11 19.06 3.68
N GLY A 281 6.49 19.20 2.40
CA GLY A 281 7.89 19.23 1.95
C GLY A 281 8.51 17.87 1.70
N TYR A 282 7.72 16.79 1.52
CA TYR A 282 8.28 15.50 1.08
C TYR A 282 8.82 15.60 -0.34
N SER A 283 10.07 15.22 -0.54
CA SER A 283 10.73 15.22 -1.84
C SER A 283 10.70 13.81 -2.45
N PHE A 284 9.88 13.63 -3.49
CA PHE A 284 9.82 12.39 -4.23
C PHE A 284 11.10 12.14 -5.03
N ARG A 285 11.63 10.93 -4.96
CA ARG A 285 12.78 10.49 -5.76
C ARG A 285 12.39 10.21 -7.20
N PHE A 286 11.20 9.65 -7.40
CA PHE A 286 10.66 9.30 -8.71
C PHE A 286 9.35 10.03 -8.95
N THR A 287 9.41 11.06 -9.78
CA THR A 287 8.24 11.87 -10.17
C THR A 287 7.67 11.51 -11.52
N ASP A 288 8.45 10.84 -12.39
CA ASP A 288 8.00 10.35 -13.68
C ASP A 288 8.11 8.82 -13.79
N LEU A 289 7.19 8.21 -14.55
CA LEU A 289 7.05 6.77 -14.64
C LEU A 289 8.21 6.11 -15.40
N ASP A 290 8.75 6.74 -16.43
CA ASP A 290 9.80 6.13 -17.25
C ASP A 290 11.10 5.97 -16.44
N SER A 291 11.47 6.96 -15.62
CA SER A 291 12.62 6.86 -14.71
C SER A 291 12.39 5.80 -13.62
N ALA A 292 11.17 5.71 -13.06
CA ALA A 292 10.82 4.71 -12.07
C ALA A 292 10.91 3.28 -12.63
N LEU A 293 10.41 3.05 -13.86
CA LEU A 293 10.50 1.75 -14.52
C LEU A 293 11.92 1.40 -14.90
N ALA A 294 12.71 2.38 -15.36
CA ALA A 294 14.13 2.17 -15.70
C ALA A 294 14.93 1.72 -14.46
N ASP A 295 14.77 2.38 -13.31
CA ASP A 295 15.42 1.98 -12.04
C ASP A 295 15.10 0.53 -11.65
N LEU A 296 13.82 0.13 -11.79
CA LEU A 296 13.36 -1.19 -11.37
C LEU A 296 13.73 -2.32 -12.35
N LEU A 297 13.90 -2.04 -13.64
CA LEU A 297 13.94 -3.08 -14.68
C LEU A 297 15.26 -3.14 -15.45
N THR A 298 16.08 -2.06 -15.48
CA THR A 298 17.31 -2.00 -16.27
C THR A 298 18.57 -2.24 -15.45
N HIS A 299 18.52 -2.08 -14.12
CA HIS A 299 19.65 -2.42 -13.25
C HIS A 299 19.51 -3.85 -12.71
N PRO A 300 20.54 -4.72 -12.84
CA PRO A 300 20.50 -6.11 -12.37
C PRO A 300 20.43 -6.26 -10.85
#